data_b31ae12a531d739447d29cb2ce578045
#
_entry.id   b31ae12a531d739447d29cb2ce578045
#
_cell.length_a   1.000
_cell.length_b   1.000
_cell.length_c   1.000
_cell.angle_alpha   90.00
_cell.angle_beta   90.00
_cell.angle_gamma   90.00
#
_symmetry.space_group_name_H-M   'P 1'
#
loop_
_entity.id
_entity.type
_entity.pdbx_description
1 polymer ?
#
loop_
_entity_poly.entity_id
_entity_poly.type
_entity_poly.pdbx_seq_one_letter_code
_entity_poly.pdbx_strand_id
1 'polypeptide(L)'
;MVLNVFHSAGIAEVQVTLGLPRLIEIFDARKEPSTPSMEIYLEREFNNEKDARSIAEKLKEVKLEEIASEVKIDFSGKRIEIELDAESLKRVHVGASKIVERLIEKGVDAKQKDNSVILKTPDLSFREMYKLKEKLKRTIISGVKDISQVVVAHRGRDFVILTSGSNLKEVIEFKGVDKEKVFTNNVHEIANVLGIEAAREAILLEIKKVLDSQGLDINERHMDLISDAMTTMGVVKGVTRMGIISSKSSIFARAAFETPDKQFVNATIQGKKDDLASVIENIILNQPIPVGTGLPGLLVKITGPLVDKKIKIKAKKE
;
A
#
# COMPACT_ATOMS: atom_id res chain seq x y z
N MET A 1 14.40 -8.18 -20.77
CA MET A 1 14.77 -8.88 -19.52
C MET A 1 13.72 -9.93 -19.25
N VAL A 2 14.06 -11.20 -19.16
CA VAL A 2 13.10 -12.28 -18.85
C VAL A 2 13.22 -12.56 -17.36
N LEU A 3 12.20 -12.20 -16.60
CA LEU A 3 12.10 -12.54 -15.19
C LEU A 3 11.40 -13.90 -15.08
N ASN A 4 12.13 -14.91 -14.66
CA ASN A 4 11.56 -16.20 -14.35
C ASN A 4 10.87 -16.14 -12.99
N VAL A 5 9.60 -16.50 -12.94
CA VAL A 5 8.86 -16.63 -11.69
C VAL A 5 9.15 -18.02 -11.13
N PHE A 6 9.94 -18.11 -10.06
CA PHE A 6 10.08 -19.34 -9.32
C PHE A 6 8.90 -19.49 -8.36
N HIS A 7 8.13 -20.55 -8.55
CA HIS A 7 7.13 -20.95 -7.55
C HIS A 7 7.87 -21.63 -6.40
N SER A 8 7.93 -21.01 -5.24
CA SER A 8 8.38 -21.68 -4.02
C SER A 8 7.35 -22.74 -3.64
N ALA A 9 7.65 -23.97 -3.98
CA ALA A 9 6.87 -25.12 -3.56
C ALA A 9 7.27 -25.50 -2.12
N GLY A 10 6.69 -24.90 -1.12
CA GLY A 10 6.96 -25.31 0.25
C GLY A 10 6.21 -24.52 1.31
N ILE A 11 5.36 -25.20 2.05
CA ILE A 11 4.80 -24.85 3.36
C ILE A 11 4.03 -23.52 3.38
N ALA A 12 2.70 -23.60 3.32
CA ALA A 12 1.71 -22.58 3.76
C ALA A 12 2.18 -21.12 3.78
N GLU A 13 2.92 -20.70 2.76
CA GLU A 13 3.31 -19.32 2.60
C GLU A 13 2.12 -18.52 2.07
N VAL A 14 1.91 -17.35 2.65
CA VAL A 14 0.99 -16.37 2.10
C VAL A 14 1.42 -16.12 0.65
N GLN A 15 0.53 -16.36 -0.31
CA GLN A 15 0.82 -16.14 -1.72
C GLN A 15 1.08 -14.64 -1.93
N VAL A 16 2.32 -14.29 -2.22
CA VAL A 16 2.72 -12.92 -2.54
C VAL A 16 3.14 -12.87 -3.99
N THR A 17 2.65 -11.89 -4.72
CA THR A 17 3.11 -11.64 -6.09
C THR A 17 4.59 -11.26 -6.08
N LEU A 18 5.41 -12.00 -6.82
CA LEU A 18 6.84 -11.81 -6.93
C LEU A 18 7.24 -11.55 -8.39
N GLY A 19 8.43 -10.99 -8.59
CA GLY A 19 8.99 -10.75 -9.91
C GLY A 19 8.41 -9.52 -10.62
N LEU A 20 8.35 -9.56 -11.96
CA LEU A 20 7.95 -8.43 -12.80
C LEU A 20 6.56 -7.86 -12.48
N PRO A 21 5.50 -8.65 -12.23
CA PRO A 21 4.21 -8.11 -11.86
C PRO A 21 4.27 -7.24 -10.59
N ARG A 22 5.05 -7.64 -9.60
CA ARG A 22 5.22 -6.85 -8.37
C ARG A 22 5.97 -5.56 -8.63
N LEU A 23 7.02 -5.55 -9.45
CA LEU A 23 7.72 -4.32 -9.84
C LEU A 23 6.78 -3.34 -10.55
N ILE A 24 5.94 -3.83 -11.45
CA ILE A 24 4.94 -2.99 -12.12
C ILE A 24 3.97 -2.37 -11.10
N GLU A 25 3.48 -3.14 -10.14
CA GLU A 25 2.60 -2.62 -9.09
C GLU A 25 3.25 -1.51 -8.25
N ILE A 26 4.53 -1.69 -7.90
CA ILE A 26 5.29 -0.71 -7.13
C ILE A 26 5.48 0.57 -7.95
N PHE A 27 5.93 0.46 -9.21
CA PHE A 27 6.18 1.61 -10.07
C PHE A 27 4.90 2.34 -10.49
N ASP A 28 3.80 1.63 -10.64
CA ASP A 28 2.49 2.24 -10.87
C ASP A 28 1.90 2.89 -9.62
N ALA A 29 2.52 2.68 -8.45
CA ALA A 29 2.00 3.10 -7.14
C ALA A 29 0.53 2.69 -6.98
N ARG A 30 0.23 1.40 -7.20
CA ARG A 30 -1.12 0.87 -7.08
C ARG A 30 -1.62 1.04 -5.65
N LYS A 31 -2.83 1.57 -5.47
CA LYS A 31 -3.40 1.82 -4.13
C LYS A 31 -3.57 0.56 -3.31
N GLU A 32 -4.04 -0.51 -3.95
CA GLU A 32 -4.20 -1.82 -3.33
C GLU A 32 -3.38 -2.83 -4.12
N PRO A 33 -2.35 -3.43 -3.53
CA PRO A 33 -1.58 -4.49 -4.16
C PRO A 33 -2.48 -5.71 -4.42
N SER A 34 -2.16 -6.53 -5.42
CA SER A 34 -2.93 -7.72 -5.75
C SER A 34 -2.95 -8.75 -4.62
N THR A 35 -1.87 -8.83 -3.88
CA THR A 35 -1.72 -9.69 -2.70
C THR A 35 -1.18 -8.87 -1.54
N PRO A 36 -2.06 -8.14 -0.83
CA PRO A 36 -1.63 -7.40 0.35
C PRO A 36 -1.13 -8.38 1.43
N SER A 37 -0.01 -8.09 2.04
CA SER A 37 0.61 -8.91 3.07
C SER A 37 1.30 -8.05 4.12
N MET A 38 1.36 -8.56 5.35
CA MET A 38 2.10 -7.92 6.43
C MET A 38 3.00 -8.94 7.12
N GLU A 39 4.13 -8.46 7.58
CA GLU A 39 5.05 -9.16 8.47
C GLU A 39 4.99 -8.48 9.84
N ILE A 40 4.55 -9.20 10.84
CA ILE A 40 4.33 -8.67 12.18
C ILE A 40 5.27 -9.39 13.14
N TYR A 41 6.16 -8.63 13.77
CA TYR A 41 7.05 -9.11 14.80
C TYR A 41 6.42 -8.88 16.17
N LEU A 42 6.70 -9.77 17.11
CA LEU A 42 6.20 -9.71 18.47
C LEU A 42 7.22 -9.08 19.41
N GLU A 43 6.73 -8.43 20.45
CA GLU A 43 7.57 -7.98 21.57
C GLU A 43 8.27 -9.17 22.23
N ARG A 44 9.44 -8.95 22.82
CA ARG A 44 10.27 -10.01 23.43
C ARG A 44 9.54 -10.85 24.48
N GLU A 45 8.59 -10.24 25.19
CA GLU A 45 7.79 -10.91 26.23
C GLU A 45 6.81 -11.93 25.63
N PHE A 46 6.32 -11.67 24.41
CA PHE A 46 5.33 -12.48 23.69
C PHE A 46 5.95 -13.36 22.60
N ASN A 47 7.28 -13.45 22.51
CA ASN A 47 7.99 -14.21 21.49
C ASN A 47 8.02 -15.72 21.81
N ASN A 48 6.87 -16.30 22.10
CA ASN A 48 6.64 -17.72 22.34
C ASN A 48 5.62 -18.26 21.32
N GLU A 49 5.73 -19.53 20.97
CA GLU A 49 4.81 -20.15 20.00
C GLU A 49 3.34 -20.07 20.42
N LYS A 50 3.06 -20.27 21.71
CA LYS A 50 1.69 -20.22 22.25
C LYS A 50 1.11 -18.82 22.20
N ASP A 51 1.88 -17.82 22.57
CA ASP A 51 1.46 -16.43 22.58
C ASP A 51 1.32 -15.92 21.14
N ALA A 52 2.26 -16.29 20.25
CA ALA A 52 2.19 -15.97 18.83
C ALA A 52 0.91 -16.53 18.18
N ARG A 53 0.54 -17.77 18.47
CA ARG A 53 -0.72 -18.36 17.97
C ARG A 53 -1.95 -17.64 18.52
N SER A 54 -1.95 -17.33 19.83
CA SER A 54 -3.08 -16.61 20.45
C SER A 54 -3.27 -15.21 19.87
N ILE A 55 -2.16 -14.49 19.59
CA ILE A 55 -2.20 -13.19 18.93
C ILE A 55 -2.65 -13.35 17.47
N ALA A 56 -2.15 -14.32 16.74
CA ALA A 56 -2.53 -14.60 15.37
C ALA A 56 -4.05 -14.88 15.23
N GLU A 57 -4.63 -15.66 16.14
CA GLU A 57 -6.07 -15.93 16.17
C GLU A 57 -6.89 -14.67 16.46
N LYS A 58 -6.38 -13.76 17.29
CA LYS A 58 -7.05 -12.50 17.59
C LYS A 58 -6.93 -11.47 16.45
N LEU A 59 -5.88 -11.56 15.63
CA LEU A 59 -5.67 -10.67 14.47
C LEU A 59 -6.52 -11.08 13.27
N LYS A 60 -6.80 -12.39 13.12
CA LYS A 60 -7.60 -12.90 12.00
C LYS A 60 -9.00 -12.29 11.99
N GLU A 61 -9.40 -11.74 10.84
CA GLU A 61 -10.78 -11.30 10.62
C GLU A 61 -11.73 -12.50 10.64
N VAL A 62 -12.75 -12.42 11.47
CA VAL A 62 -13.81 -13.43 11.55
C VAL A 62 -15.14 -12.77 11.22
N LYS A 63 -15.74 -13.22 10.13
CA LYS A 63 -17.05 -12.77 9.66
C LYS A 63 -18.16 -13.58 10.31
N LEU A 64 -19.35 -12.98 10.39
CA LEU A 64 -20.53 -13.68 10.89
C LEU A 64 -20.81 -14.98 10.10
N GLU A 65 -20.52 -14.98 8.81
CA GLU A 65 -20.69 -16.15 7.94
C GLU A 65 -19.85 -17.37 8.37
N GLU A 66 -18.67 -17.15 8.97
CA GLU A 66 -17.79 -18.23 9.46
C GLU A 66 -18.26 -18.84 10.79
N ILE A 67 -19.06 -18.09 11.56
CA ILE A 67 -19.56 -18.50 12.88
C ILE A 67 -21.00 -19.02 12.78
N ALA A 68 -21.78 -18.52 11.80
CA ALA A 68 -23.16 -18.89 11.63
C ALA A 68 -23.29 -20.22 10.87
N SER A 69 -23.93 -21.21 11.47
CA SER A 69 -24.29 -22.48 10.81
C SER A 69 -25.35 -22.18 9.72
N GLU A 70 -26.40 -21.45 10.07
CA GLU A 70 -27.47 -21.12 9.14
C GLU A 70 -28.07 -19.74 9.44
N VAL A 71 -28.47 -19.02 8.37
CA VAL A 71 -29.17 -17.73 8.49
C VAL A 71 -30.54 -17.86 7.83
N LYS A 72 -31.59 -17.98 8.64
CA LYS A 72 -32.97 -18.14 8.22
C LYS A 72 -33.70 -16.79 8.18
N ILE A 73 -34.56 -16.60 7.22
CA ILE A 73 -35.47 -15.44 7.15
C ILE A 73 -36.88 -15.94 7.39
N ASP A 74 -37.49 -15.51 8.49
CA ASP A 74 -38.90 -15.72 8.76
C ASP A 74 -39.70 -14.52 8.21
N PHE A 75 -40.38 -14.74 7.10
CA PHE A 75 -41.18 -13.70 6.45
C PHE A 75 -42.47 -13.42 7.21
N SER A 76 -43.06 -14.41 7.88
CA SER A 76 -44.30 -14.25 8.65
C SER A 76 -44.09 -13.41 9.88
N GLY A 77 -42.97 -13.65 10.58
CA GLY A 77 -42.58 -12.90 11.79
C GLY A 77 -41.74 -11.66 11.52
N LYS A 78 -41.40 -11.35 10.25
CA LYS A 78 -40.48 -10.27 9.88
C LYS A 78 -39.21 -10.24 10.73
N ARG A 79 -38.53 -11.37 10.79
CA ARG A 79 -37.32 -11.56 11.60
C ARG A 79 -36.29 -12.36 10.84
N ILE A 80 -35.04 -12.16 11.19
CA ILE A 80 -33.89 -12.93 10.71
C ILE A 80 -33.37 -13.73 11.91
N GLU A 81 -33.30 -15.03 11.76
CA GLU A 81 -32.75 -15.94 12.78
C GLU A 81 -31.39 -16.42 12.32
N ILE A 82 -30.39 -16.27 13.18
CA ILE A 82 -28.99 -16.68 12.93
C ILE A 82 -28.69 -17.78 13.93
N GLU A 83 -28.48 -19.00 13.44
CA GLU A 83 -28.03 -20.12 14.24
C GLU A 83 -26.50 -20.12 14.32
N LEU A 84 -25.97 -20.07 15.53
CA LEU A 84 -24.53 -20.01 15.78
C LEU A 84 -23.96 -21.40 15.99
N ASP A 85 -22.82 -21.69 15.39
CA ASP A 85 -22.09 -22.94 15.61
C ASP A 85 -21.26 -22.84 16.91
N ALA A 86 -21.57 -23.76 17.86
CA ALA A 86 -20.90 -23.78 19.16
C ALA A 86 -19.40 -24.16 19.08
N GLU A 87 -19.00 -24.92 18.06
CA GLU A 87 -17.58 -25.27 17.85
C GLU A 87 -16.80 -24.07 17.32
N SER A 88 -17.35 -23.36 16.36
CA SER A 88 -16.75 -22.14 15.78
C SER A 88 -16.65 -21.01 16.81
N LEU A 89 -17.64 -20.84 17.68
CA LEU A 89 -17.59 -19.89 18.80
C LEU A 89 -16.43 -20.18 19.77
N LYS A 90 -16.20 -21.45 20.08
CA LYS A 90 -15.08 -21.86 20.94
C LYS A 90 -13.72 -21.62 20.29
N ARG A 91 -13.58 -21.89 18.99
CA ARG A 91 -12.32 -21.64 18.23
C ARG A 91 -11.97 -20.17 18.19
N VAL A 92 -12.95 -19.30 18.02
CA VAL A 92 -12.74 -17.84 17.90
C VAL A 92 -12.67 -17.14 19.27
N HIS A 93 -12.92 -17.87 20.37
CA HIS A 93 -12.99 -17.32 21.73
C HIS A 93 -13.95 -16.13 21.87
N VAL A 94 -15.05 -16.11 21.11
CA VAL A 94 -16.06 -15.04 21.12
C VAL A 94 -17.36 -15.56 21.72
N GLY A 95 -17.85 -14.90 22.73
CA GLY A 95 -19.17 -15.18 23.33
C GLY A 95 -20.32 -14.65 22.45
N ALA A 96 -21.47 -15.34 22.47
CA ALA A 96 -22.66 -14.90 21.74
C ALA A 96 -23.11 -13.47 22.13
N SER A 97 -22.90 -13.07 23.38
CA SER A 97 -23.18 -11.70 23.87
C SER A 97 -22.42 -10.63 23.08
N LYS A 98 -21.15 -10.89 22.76
CA LYS A 98 -20.31 -9.93 22.01
C LYS A 98 -20.76 -9.79 20.55
N ILE A 99 -21.33 -10.87 19.97
CA ILE A 99 -21.93 -10.82 18.63
C ILE A 99 -23.18 -9.92 18.66
N VAL A 100 -24.02 -10.05 19.67
CA VAL A 100 -25.21 -9.22 19.82
C VAL A 100 -24.84 -7.75 20.01
N GLU A 101 -23.86 -7.43 20.85
CA GLU A 101 -23.35 -6.06 21.02
C GLU A 101 -22.88 -5.45 19.70
N ARG A 102 -22.07 -6.18 18.93
CA ARG A 102 -21.58 -5.73 17.62
C ARG A 102 -22.71 -5.51 16.59
N LEU A 103 -23.77 -6.32 16.66
CA LEU A 103 -24.93 -6.14 15.79
C LEU A 103 -25.78 -4.94 16.19
N ILE A 104 -25.93 -4.68 17.49
CA ILE A 104 -26.62 -3.51 18.02
C ILE A 104 -25.86 -2.21 17.67
N GLU A 105 -24.52 -2.19 17.77
CA GLU A 105 -23.70 -1.07 17.35
C GLU A 105 -23.94 -0.67 15.87
N LYS A 106 -24.33 -1.65 15.04
CA LYS A 106 -24.67 -1.42 13.62
C LYS A 106 -26.15 -1.04 13.39
N GLY A 107 -26.90 -0.77 14.46
CA GLY A 107 -28.27 -0.28 14.39
C GLY A 107 -29.31 -1.37 14.11
N VAL A 108 -29.03 -2.60 14.47
CA VAL A 108 -29.98 -3.72 14.31
C VAL A 108 -30.42 -4.23 15.68
N ASP A 109 -31.70 -4.26 15.95
CA ASP A 109 -32.26 -4.80 17.19
C ASP A 109 -32.06 -6.32 17.24
N ALA A 110 -31.06 -6.74 17.99
CA ALA A 110 -30.70 -8.13 18.17
C ALA A 110 -31.07 -8.64 19.57
N LYS A 111 -31.64 -9.83 19.64
CA LYS A 111 -31.91 -10.52 20.91
C LYS A 111 -31.29 -11.91 20.87
N GLN A 112 -30.57 -12.26 21.91
CA GLN A 112 -30.04 -13.61 22.07
C GLN A 112 -31.14 -14.53 22.59
N LYS A 113 -31.25 -15.71 21.99
CA LYS A 113 -32.07 -16.81 22.45
C LYS A 113 -31.25 -18.10 22.36
N ASP A 114 -30.80 -18.59 23.51
CA ASP A 114 -29.90 -19.76 23.62
C ASP A 114 -28.67 -19.61 22.68
N ASN A 115 -28.58 -20.46 21.65
CA ASN A 115 -27.48 -20.48 20.67
C ASN A 115 -27.86 -19.76 19.36
N SER A 116 -28.98 -19.03 19.33
CA SER A 116 -29.45 -18.29 18.17
C SER A 116 -29.59 -16.79 18.48
N VAL A 117 -29.38 -15.96 17.46
CA VAL A 117 -29.59 -14.53 17.50
C VAL A 117 -30.79 -14.17 16.62
N ILE A 118 -31.81 -13.56 17.22
CA ILE A 118 -33.01 -13.15 16.53
C ILE A 118 -32.99 -11.64 16.32
N LEU A 119 -33.07 -11.23 15.07
CA LEU A 119 -33.13 -9.83 14.64
C LEU A 119 -34.55 -9.47 14.24
N LYS A 120 -35.14 -8.46 14.85
CA LYS A 120 -36.47 -7.95 14.49
C LYS A 120 -36.34 -6.86 13.46
N THR A 121 -37.08 -6.99 12.34
CA THR A 121 -37.08 -6.06 11.22
C THR A 121 -38.50 -5.71 10.78
N PRO A 122 -39.33 -5.06 11.64
CA PRO A 122 -40.75 -4.87 11.40
C PRO A 122 -41.05 -3.99 10.18
N ASP A 123 -40.21 -3.03 9.87
CA ASP A 123 -40.46 -1.99 8.86
C ASP A 123 -39.80 -2.26 7.49
N LEU A 124 -39.08 -3.39 7.35
CA LEU A 124 -38.35 -3.67 6.12
C LEU A 124 -39.18 -4.48 5.10
N SER A 125 -39.01 -4.14 3.83
CA SER A 125 -39.53 -4.92 2.71
C SER A 125 -38.75 -6.22 2.53
N PHE A 126 -39.32 -7.21 1.85
CA PHE A 126 -38.67 -8.51 1.57
C PHE A 126 -37.30 -8.34 0.89
N ARG A 127 -37.19 -7.41 -0.06
CA ARG A 127 -35.94 -7.12 -0.75
C ARG A 127 -34.88 -6.53 0.17
N GLU A 128 -35.29 -5.69 1.11
CA GLU A 128 -34.41 -5.10 2.12
C GLU A 128 -33.94 -6.13 3.15
N MET A 129 -34.80 -7.07 3.53
CA MET A 129 -34.42 -8.18 4.41
C MET A 129 -33.35 -9.06 3.78
N TYR A 130 -33.44 -9.35 2.48
CA TYR A 130 -32.36 -10.06 1.77
C TYR A 130 -31.06 -9.27 1.73
N LYS A 131 -31.13 -7.99 1.43
CA LYS A 131 -29.95 -7.13 1.44
C LYS A 131 -29.32 -7.03 2.85
N LEU A 132 -30.15 -6.98 3.88
CA LEU A 132 -29.71 -6.99 5.27
C LEU A 132 -29.02 -8.31 5.61
N LYS A 133 -29.60 -9.44 5.25
CA LYS A 133 -28.99 -10.77 5.41
C LYS A 133 -27.58 -10.83 4.84
N GLU A 134 -27.41 -10.37 3.59
CA GLU A 134 -26.09 -10.36 2.93
C GLU A 134 -25.10 -9.38 3.60
N LYS A 135 -25.57 -8.25 4.09
CA LYS A 135 -24.75 -7.31 4.87
C LYS A 135 -24.33 -7.92 6.21
N LEU A 136 -25.25 -8.62 6.88
CA LEU A 136 -24.99 -9.26 8.16
C LEU A 136 -23.94 -10.36 8.03
N LYS A 137 -24.02 -11.20 7.00
CA LYS A 137 -23.02 -12.23 6.74
C LYS A 137 -21.60 -11.69 6.66
N ARG A 138 -21.43 -10.54 6.01
CA ARG A 138 -20.14 -9.84 5.84
C ARG A 138 -19.73 -8.99 7.06
N THR A 139 -20.52 -9.02 8.14
CA THR A 139 -20.18 -8.26 9.34
C THR A 139 -19.03 -8.92 10.07
N ILE A 140 -18.02 -8.13 10.39
CA ILE A 140 -16.85 -8.55 11.18
C ILE A 140 -17.26 -8.58 12.65
N ILE A 141 -17.05 -9.73 13.28
CA ILE A 141 -17.37 -9.97 14.69
C ILE A 141 -16.11 -9.80 15.55
N SER A 142 -14.99 -10.32 15.10
CA SER A 142 -13.72 -10.28 15.80
C SER A 142 -12.57 -10.14 14.82
N GLY A 143 -11.41 -9.75 15.32
CA GLY A 143 -10.20 -9.56 14.51
C GLY A 143 -10.08 -8.19 13.90
N VAL A 144 -8.99 -8.00 13.15
CA VAL A 144 -8.65 -6.78 12.42
C VAL A 144 -9.23 -6.86 11.03
N LYS A 145 -9.85 -5.79 10.59
CA LYS A 145 -10.48 -5.69 9.27
C LYS A 145 -9.44 -5.92 8.17
N ASP A 146 -9.86 -6.58 7.07
CA ASP A 146 -9.07 -6.86 5.88
C ASP A 146 -7.93 -7.88 6.06
N ILE A 147 -7.81 -8.57 7.20
CA ILE A 147 -6.86 -9.67 7.45
C ILE A 147 -7.57 -11.02 7.31
N SER A 148 -7.48 -11.64 6.14
CA SER A 148 -8.21 -12.89 5.84
C SER A 148 -7.54 -14.15 6.39
N GLN A 149 -6.22 -14.24 6.30
CA GLN A 149 -5.44 -15.39 6.74
C GLN A 149 -4.24 -14.95 7.56
N VAL A 150 -3.88 -15.74 8.54
CA VAL A 150 -2.75 -15.48 9.42
C VAL A 150 -1.97 -16.77 9.61
N VAL A 151 -0.66 -16.71 9.40
CA VAL A 151 0.27 -17.83 9.52
C VAL A 151 1.41 -17.45 10.45
N VAL A 152 1.73 -18.27 11.41
CA VAL A 152 2.90 -18.09 12.29
C VAL A 152 4.09 -18.80 11.67
N ALA A 153 5.14 -18.05 11.35
CA ALA A 153 6.39 -18.56 10.82
C ALA A 153 7.52 -18.35 11.83
N HIS A 154 8.52 -19.20 11.79
CA HIS A 154 9.73 -19.07 12.60
C HIS A 154 10.87 -18.57 11.73
N ARG A 155 11.39 -17.37 12.02
CA ARG A 155 12.56 -16.80 11.33
C ARG A 155 13.72 -16.62 12.30
N GLY A 156 14.68 -17.51 12.23
CA GLY A 156 15.88 -17.49 13.11
C GLY A 156 15.51 -17.74 14.57
N ARG A 157 15.45 -16.70 15.39
CA ARG A 157 15.09 -16.77 16.82
C ARG A 157 13.71 -16.19 17.14
N ASP A 158 13.07 -15.54 16.17
CA ASP A 158 11.83 -14.83 16.39
C ASP A 158 10.64 -15.53 15.71
N PHE A 159 9.49 -15.47 16.35
CA PHE A 159 8.23 -15.85 15.76
C PHE A 159 7.65 -14.63 15.03
N VAL A 160 7.39 -14.80 13.75
CA VAL A 160 6.82 -13.76 12.87
C VAL A 160 5.45 -14.18 12.43
N ILE A 161 4.49 -13.28 12.54
CA ILE A 161 3.14 -13.49 12.05
C ILE A 161 3.05 -12.91 10.63
N LEU A 162 2.78 -13.77 9.66
CA LEU A 162 2.54 -13.41 8.28
C LEU A 162 1.04 -13.34 8.06
N THR A 163 0.55 -12.24 7.50
CA THR A 163 -0.88 -12.06 7.22
C THR A 163 -1.13 -11.93 5.72
N SER A 164 -2.29 -12.44 5.28
CA SER A 164 -2.88 -12.13 3.99
C SER A 164 -3.91 -11.02 4.20
N GLY A 165 -3.63 -9.88 3.63
CA GLY A 165 -4.33 -8.63 3.92
C GLY A 165 -3.46 -7.64 4.69
N SER A 166 -3.83 -6.36 4.69
CA SER A 166 -3.11 -5.32 5.39
C SER A 166 -4.05 -4.35 6.09
N ASN A 167 -3.73 -4.03 7.35
CA ASN A 167 -4.32 -2.94 8.12
C ASN A 167 -3.31 -2.49 9.18
N LEU A 168 -2.34 -1.72 8.73
CA LEU A 168 -1.22 -1.29 9.57
C LEU A 168 -1.67 -0.49 10.79
N LYS A 169 -2.68 0.35 10.63
CA LYS A 169 -3.17 1.23 11.69
C LYS A 169 -3.68 0.46 12.90
N GLU A 170 -4.55 -0.52 12.69
CA GLU A 170 -5.14 -1.30 13.78
C GLU A 170 -4.12 -2.28 14.38
N VAL A 171 -3.22 -2.83 13.55
CA VAL A 171 -2.19 -3.78 13.99
C VAL A 171 -1.15 -3.13 14.91
N ILE A 172 -0.72 -1.89 14.63
CA ILE A 172 0.22 -1.15 15.49
C ILE A 172 -0.36 -0.88 16.89
N GLU A 173 -1.68 -0.71 16.99
CA GLU A 173 -2.34 -0.47 18.28
C GLU A 173 -2.54 -1.76 19.10
N PHE A 174 -2.27 -2.93 18.49
CA PHE A 174 -2.49 -4.22 19.13
C PHE A 174 -1.43 -4.54 20.19
N LYS A 175 -1.86 -5.06 21.34
CA LYS A 175 -0.97 -5.41 22.45
C LYS A 175 -0.12 -6.64 22.10
N GLY A 176 1.19 -6.55 22.36
CA GLY A 176 2.14 -7.63 22.12
C GLY A 176 2.82 -7.60 20.75
N VAL A 177 2.48 -6.62 19.92
CA VAL A 177 3.10 -6.38 18.61
C VAL A 177 4.23 -5.35 18.76
N ASP A 178 5.40 -5.66 18.21
CA ASP A 178 6.53 -4.72 18.12
C ASP A 178 6.27 -3.67 17.06
N LYS A 179 5.88 -2.47 17.50
CA LYS A 179 5.47 -1.35 16.63
C LYS A 179 6.55 -0.91 15.65
N GLU A 180 7.82 -1.11 16.00
CA GLU A 180 8.95 -0.67 15.18
C GLU A 180 9.27 -1.64 14.04
N LYS A 181 8.84 -2.91 14.17
CA LYS A 181 9.19 -3.97 13.22
C LYS A 181 8.02 -4.47 12.37
N VAL A 182 6.86 -3.82 12.46
CA VAL A 182 5.74 -4.16 11.57
C VAL A 182 6.00 -3.63 10.17
N PHE A 183 5.89 -4.52 9.19
CA PHE A 183 6.06 -4.17 7.79
C PHE A 183 4.87 -4.64 6.95
N THR A 184 4.43 -3.81 6.01
CA THR A 184 3.42 -4.17 5.01
C THR A 184 3.93 -3.91 3.60
N ASN A 185 3.43 -4.66 2.64
CA ASN A 185 3.74 -4.42 1.23
C ASN A 185 2.86 -3.32 0.59
N ASN A 186 1.91 -2.73 1.34
CA ASN A 186 1.08 -1.63 0.87
C ASN A 186 1.74 -0.28 1.16
N VAL A 187 2.40 0.29 0.14
CA VAL A 187 3.14 1.55 0.26
C VAL A 187 2.25 2.74 0.65
N HIS A 188 1.01 2.80 0.13
CA HIS A 188 0.09 3.89 0.46
C HIS A 188 -0.36 3.86 1.92
N GLU A 189 -0.52 2.68 2.48
CA GLU A 189 -0.86 2.51 3.88
C GLU A 189 0.29 2.97 4.80
N ILE A 190 1.53 2.61 4.45
CA ILE A 190 2.73 3.10 5.14
C ILE A 190 2.80 4.63 5.06
N ALA A 191 2.58 5.22 3.88
CA ALA A 191 2.58 6.67 3.70
C ALA A 191 1.55 7.38 4.60
N ASN A 192 0.37 6.79 4.76
CA ASN A 192 -0.71 7.37 5.54
C ASN A 192 -0.52 7.23 7.06
N VAL A 193 0.11 6.16 7.53
CA VAL A 193 0.27 5.84 8.96
C VAL A 193 1.62 6.32 9.49
N LEU A 194 2.72 6.00 8.79
CA LEU A 194 4.09 6.27 9.23
C LEU A 194 4.71 7.50 8.54
N GLY A 195 4.10 7.98 7.46
CA GLY A 195 4.58 9.13 6.71
C GLY A 195 5.33 8.78 5.43
N ILE A 196 5.66 9.83 4.65
CA ILE A 196 6.20 9.69 3.29
C ILE A 196 7.62 9.13 3.25
N GLU A 197 8.46 9.44 4.25
CA GLU A 197 9.82 8.95 4.34
C GLU A 197 9.85 7.43 4.60
N ALA A 198 8.95 6.94 5.46
CA ALA A 198 8.78 5.50 5.67
C ALA A 198 8.31 4.80 4.38
N ALA A 199 7.42 5.44 3.63
CA ALA A 199 6.99 4.91 2.33
C ALA A 199 8.12 4.87 1.30
N ARG A 200 9.01 5.86 1.29
CA ARG A 200 10.21 5.89 0.46
C ARG A 200 11.11 4.67 0.74
N GLU A 201 11.43 4.44 2.00
CA GLU A 201 12.22 3.28 2.41
C GLU A 201 11.51 1.95 2.09
N ALA A 202 10.20 1.89 2.28
CA ALA A 202 9.41 0.69 1.95
C ALA A 202 9.44 0.39 0.43
N ILE A 203 9.35 1.41 -0.43
CA ILE A 203 9.50 1.23 -1.89
C ILE A 203 10.87 0.65 -2.21
N LEU A 204 11.94 1.20 -1.64
CA LEU A 204 13.31 0.76 -1.84
C LEU A 204 13.50 -0.70 -1.40
N LEU A 205 13.03 -1.04 -0.20
CA LEU A 205 13.10 -2.41 0.34
C LEU A 205 12.34 -3.42 -0.53
N GLU A 206 11.12 -3.07 -0.97
CA GLU A 206 10.32 -3.95 -1.82
C GLU A 206 10.96 -4.14 -3.21
N ILE A 207 11.51 -3.09 -3.83
CA ILE A 207 12.24 -3.21 -5.10
C ILE A 207 13.46 -4.11 -4.91
N LYS A 208 14.26 -3.89 -3.87
CA LYS A 208 15.44 -4.71 -3.55
C LYS A 208 15.05 -6.17 -3.35
N LYS A 209 14.02 -6.45 -2.55
CA LYS A 209 13.51 -7.80 -2.30
C LYS A 209 13.12 -8.53 -3.59
N VAL A 210 12.48 -7.81 -4.53
CA VAL A 210 12.13 -8.39 -5.84
C VAL A 210 13.36 -8.65 -6.68
N LEU A 211 14.32 -7.73 -6.77
CA LEU A 211 15.55 -7.89 -7.54
C LEU A 211 16.43 -9.03 -7.01
N ASP A 212 16.60 -9.09 -5.68
CA ASP A 212 17.36 -10.15 -5.02
C ASP A 212 16.72 -11.53 -5.28
N SER A 213 15.38 -11.62 -5.24
CA SER A 213 14.67 -12.86 -5.55
C SER A 213 14.86 -13.33 -6.98
N GLN A 214 15.20 -12.42 -7.91
CA GLN A 214 15.49 -12.71 -9.31
C GLN A 214 17.01 -12.85 -9.61
N GLY A 215 17.86 -12.67 -8.59
CA GLY A 215 19.31 -12.73 -8.76
C GLY A 215 19.88 -11.59 -9.62
N LEU A 216 19.23 -10.42 -9.59
CA LEU A 216 19.64 -9.24 -10.36
C LEU A 216 20.43 -8.29 -9.46
N ASP A 217 21.69 -8.08 -9.80
CA ASP A 217 22.55 -7.10 -9.14
C ASP A 217 22.42 -5.74 -9.83
N ILE A 218 21.70 -4.81 -9.20
CA ILE A 218 21.52 -3.44 -9.66
C ILE A 218 21.99 -2.50 -8.54
N ASN A 219 22.78 -1.48 -8.91
CA ASN A 219 23.28 -0.51 -7.93
C ASN A 219 22.13 0.22 -7.24
N GLU A 220 22.18 0.27 -5.91
CA GLU A 220 21.12 0.87 -5.06
C GLU A 220 20.79 2.31 -5.43
N ARG A 221 21.74 3.11 -5.93
CA ARG A 221 21.53 4.50 -6.34
C ARG A 221 20.45 4.67 -7.42
N HIS A 222 20.26 3.67 -8.28
CA HIS A 222 19.19 3.72 -9.28
C HIS A 222 17.81 3.52 -8.64
N MET A 223 17.74 2.68 -7.61
CA MET A 223 16.51 2.44 -6.85
C MET A 223 16.18 3.65 -5.98
N ASP A 224 17.19 4.26 -5.33
CA ASP A 224 17.06 5.50 -4.59
C ASP A 224 16.46 6.62 -5.45
N LEU A 225 17.00 6.80 -6.67
CA LEU A 225 16.49 7.84 -7.58
C LEU A 225 15.02 7.64 -7.93
N ILE A 226 14.58 6.40 -8.10
CA ILE A 226 13.18 6.11 -8.41
C ILE A 226 12.30 6.36 -7.17
N SER A 227 12.69 5.86 -6.00
CA SER A 227 11.94 6.07 -4.76
C SER A 227 11.82 7.55 -4.40
N ASP A 228 12.89 8.33 -4.56
CA ASP A 228 12.90 9.78 -4.39
C ASP A 228 11.94 10.46 -5.37
N ALA A 229 12.01 10.12 -6.65
CA ALA A 229 11.11 10.69 -7.65
C ALA A 229 9.63 10.39 -7.38
N MET A 230 9.32 9.22 -6.81
CA MET A 230 7.95 8.83 -6.46
C MET A 230 7.41 9.56 -5.23
N THR A 231 8.28 10.01 -4.31
CA THR A 231 7.89 10.56 -3.00
C THR A 231 8.14 12.05 -2.83
N THR A 232 8.91 12.69 -3.71
CA THR A 232 9.30 14.12 -3.65
C THR A 232 8.15 15.08 -3.42
N MET A 233 6.94 14.77 -3.91
CA MET A 233 5.76 15.64 -3.78
C MET A 233 5.03 15.50 -2.44
N GLY A 234 5.55 14.72 -1.50
CA GLY A 234 4.88 14.41 -0.23
C GLY A 234 3.70 13.43 -0.34
N VAL A 235 3.47 12.92 -1.55
CA VAL A 235 2.46 11.91 -1.85
C VAL A 235 3.08 10.86 -2.78
N VAL A 236 2.79 9.60 -2.54
CA VAL A 236 3.29 8.52 -3.40
C VAL A 236 2.65 8.61 -4.78
N LYS A 237 3.49 8.84 -5.80
CA LYS A 237 3.08 8.90 -7.21
C LYS A 237 3.82 7.85 -8.02
N GLY A 238 3.09 7.13 -8.86
CA GLY A 238 3.69 6.16 -9.77
C GLY A 238 4.51 6.80 -10.88
N VAL A 239 5.45 6.03 -11.42
CA VAL A 239 6.26 6.41 -12.59
C VAL A 239 5.42 6.19 -13.87
N THR A 240 4.29 6.85 -13.93
CA THR A 240 3.31 6.74 -15.01
C THR A 240 2.95 8.10 -15.57
N ARG A 241 2.20 8.10 -16.67
CA ARG A 241 1.64 9.32 -17.29
C ARG A 241 0.90 10.20 -16.30
N MET A 242 0.02 9.57 -15.51
CA MET A 242 -0.85 10.25 -14.55
C MET A 242 -0.11 10.57 -13.25
N GLY A 243 1.04 9.96 -13.02
CA GLY A 243 1.85 10.13 -11.82
C GLY A 243 2.88 11.27 -11.95
N ILE A 244 4.15 10.90 -11.94
CA ILE A 244 5.28 11.86 -11.92
C ILE A 244 5.29 12.79 -13.14
N ILE A 245 4.94 12.25 -14.34
CA ILE A 245 5.02 13.02 -15.58
C ILE A 245 3.99 14.15 -15.60
N SER A 246 2.79 13.90 -15.11
CA SER A 246 1.74 14.92 -15.02
C SER A 246 2.09 16.08 -14.09
N SER A 247 2.99 15.86 -13.13
CA SER A 247 3.42 16.86 -12.15
C SER A 247 4.58 17.75 -12.64
N LYS A 248 5.18 17.46 -13.80
CA LYS A 248 6.20 18.32 -14.39
C LYS A 248 5.62 19.67 -14.80
N SER A 249 6.34 20.74 -14.49
CA SER A 249 5.93 22.10 -14.84
C SER A 249 5.99 22.36 -16.35
N SER A 250 7.01 21.82 -17.03
CA SER A 250 7.23 22.00 -18.45
C SER A 250 6.16 21.36 -19.32
N ILE A 251 5.68 22.11 -20.29
CA ILE A 251 4.68 21.70 -21.27
C ILE A 251 5.33 20.78 -22.31
N PHE A 252 6.51 21.14 -22.80
CA PHE A 252 7.25 20.36 -23.79
C PHE A 252 7.67 19.00 -23.24
N ALA A 253 8.15 18.94 -21.99
CA ALA A 253 8.52 17.69 -21.36
C ALA A 253 7.33 16.73 -21.21
N ARG A 254 6.14 17.24 -20.90
CA ARG A 254 4.91 16.43 -20.86
C ARG A 254 4.44 16.00 -22.25
N ALA A 255 4.48 16.92 -23.23
CA ALA A 255 4.10 16.65 -24.61
C ALA A 255 5.02 15.63 -25.30
N ALA A 256 6.33 15.65 -24.97
CA ALA A 256 7.29 14.68 -25.51
C ALA A 256 7.01 13.23 -25.07
N PHE A 257 6.41 13.07 -23.89
CA PHE A 257 6.12 11.74 -23.39
C PHE A 257 4.84 11.17 -23.98
N GLU A 258 3.76 11.96 -24.02
CA GLU A 258 2.47 11.47 -24.54
C GLU A 258 1.45 12.57 -24.83
N THR A 259 0.60 12.32 -25.83
CA THR A 259 -0.55 13.17 -26.20
C THR A 259 -0.18 14.65 -26.38
N PRO A 260 0.76 15.00 -27.29
CA PRO A 260 1.24 16.36 -27.47
C PRO A 260 0.09 17.34 -27.74
N ASP A 261 -0.85 16.99 -28.59
CA ASP A 261 -1.98 17.84 -28.98
C ASP A 261 -2.77 18.33 -27.76
N LYS A 262 -3.13 17.41 -26.86
CA LYS A 262 -3.88 17.75 -25.65
C LYS A 262 -3.08 18.64 -24.71
N GLN A 263 -1.77 18.40 -24.58
CA GLN A 263 -0.91 19.21 -23.70
C GLN A 263 -0.78 20.64 -24.21
N PHE A 264 -0.59 20.82 -25.51
CA PHE A 264 -0.50 22.15 -26.11
C PHE A 264 -1.83 22.89 -26.06
N VAL A 265 -2.95 22.25 -26.40
CA VAL A 265 -4.27 22.88 -26.31
C VAL A 265 -4.58 23.32 -24.88
N ASN A 266 -4.37 22.47 -23.90
CA ASN A 266 -4.59 22.80 -22.49
C ASN A 266 -3.68 23.94 -22.02
N ALA A 267 -2.40 23.95 -22.44
CA ALA A 267 -1.46 25.00 -22.10
C ALA A 267 -1.86 26.34 -22.71
N THR A 268 -2.34 26.32 -23.96
CA THR A 268 -2.80 27.53 -24.68
C THR A 268 -4.06 28.10 -24.01
N ILE A 269 -5.03 27.26 -23.64
CA ILE A 269 -6.25 27.72 -22.94
C ILE A 269 -5.91 28.30 -21.57
N GLN A 270 -4.93 27.74 -20.86
CA GLN A 270 -4.51 28.21 -19.54
C GLN A 270 -3.50 29.37 -19.60
N GLY A 271 -3.01 29.75 -20.78
CA GLY A 271 -1.98 30.77 -20.94
C GLY A 271 -0.65 30.44 -20.25
N LYS A 272 -0.32 29.14 -20.13
CA LYS A 272 0.92 28.70 -19.46
C LYS A 272 2.15 29.04 -20.28
N LYS A 273 3.21 29.47 -19.57
CA LYS A 273 4.53 29.75 -20.12
C LYS A 273 5.50 28.64 -19.72
N ASP A 274 6.36 28.21 -20.63
CA ASP A 274 7.45 27.27 -20.38
C ASP A 274 8.77 27.99 -20.29
N ASP A 275 9.50 27.78 -19.21
CA ASP A 275 10.78 28.48 -18.94
C ASP A 275 11.98 27.79 -19.60
N LEU A 276 11.79 26.68 -20.30
CA LEU A 276 12.83 25.93 -21.01
C LEU A 276 14.04 25.53 -20.13
N ALA A 277 13.80 25.24 -18.87
CA ALA A 277 14.84 25.01 -17.89
C ALA A 277 15.45 23.59 -17.95
N SER A 278 14.78 22.62 -18.56
CA SER A 278 15.26 21.24 -18.59
C SER A 278 15.80 20.81 -19.96
N VAL A 279 16.34 19.59 -20.00
CA VAL A 279 17.06 19.06 -21.17
C VAL A 279 16.13 18.78 -22.35
N ILE A 280 14.97 18.17 -22.09
CA ILE A 280 14.04 17.69 -23.13
C ILE A 280 13.49 18.86 -23.95
N GLU A 281 13.13 19.93 -23.31
CA GLU A 281 12.58 21.15 -23.93
C GLU A 281 13.56 21.76 -24.92
N ASN A 282 14.81 21.90 -24.49
CA ASN A 282 15.87 22.49 -25.32
C ASN A 282 16.23 21.58 -26.50
N ILE A 283 16.22 20.27 -26.34
CA ILE A 283 16.41 19.33 -27.45
C ILE A 283 15.30 19.48 -28.51
N ILE A 284 14.03 19.55 -28.08
CA ILE A 284 12.88 19.70 -28.99
C ILE A 284 12.99 20.97 -29.81
N LEU A 285 13.47 22.06 -29.18
CA LEU A 285 13.62 23.36 -29.83
C LEU A 285 14.97 23.56 -30.51
N ASN A 286 15.81 22.53 -30.57
CA ASN A 286 17.17 22.59 -31.16
C ASN A 286 18.04 23.68 -30.54
N GLN A 287 17.97 23.86 -29.21
CA GLN A 287 18.74 24.83 -28.45
C GLN A 287 19.84 24.13 -27.64
N PRO A 288 20.92 24.87 -27.29
CA PRO A 288 21.94 24.33 -26.39
C PRO A 288 21.34 23.94 -25.05
N ILE A 289 21.73 22.75 -24.57
CA ILE A 289 21.23 22.22 -23.30
C ILE A 289 21.87 23.00 -22.14
N PRO A 290 21.11 23.50 -21.15
CA PRO A 290 21.64 24.28 -20.03
C PRO A 290 22.34 23.41 -18.98
N VAL A 291 23.28 22.55 -19.40
CA VAL A 291 24.02 21.62 -18.54
C VAL A 291 25.49 21.59 -18.96
N GLY A 292 26.41 21.62 -18.01
CA GLY A 292 27.84 21.55 -18.26
C GLY A 292 28.34 22.75 -19.10
N THR A 293 28.99 22.46 -20.21
CA THR A 293 29.55 23.51 -21.12
C THR A 293 28.49 24.31 -21.89
N GLY A 294 27.23 23.85 -21.89
CA GLY A 294 26.07 24.55 -22.48
C GLY A 294 25.51 25.67 -21.60
N LEU A 295 25.96 25.83 -20.36
CA LEU A 295 25.54 26.93 -19.47
C LEU A 295 26.26 28.24 -19.86
N PRO A 296 25.52 29.26 -20.30
CA PRO A 296 26.11 30.56 -20.67
C PRO A 296 26.63 31.28 -19.44
N GLY A 297 27.69 31.19 -18.94
CA GLY A 297 28.22 31.84 -17.71
C GLY A 297 29.08 30.92 -16.88
N LEU A 298 29.21 29.64 -17.30
CA LEU A 298 30.15 28.72 -16.67
C LEU A 298 31.59 29.13 -17.07
N LEU A 299 32.31 29.75 -16.17
CA LEU A 299 33.71 30.09 -16.34
C LEU A 299 34.56 29.00 -15.69
N VAL A 300 35.35 28.29 -16.49
CA VAL A 300 36.33 27.34 -15.97
C VAL A 300 37.56 28.09 -15.51
N LYS A 301 37.85 28.04 -14.21
CA LYS A 301 39.09 28.55 -13.63
C LYS A 301 40.17 27.47 -13.82
N ILE A 302 41.07 27.72 -14.77
CA ILE A 302 42.24 26.86 -14.98
C ILE A 302 43.23 27.14 -13.84
N THR A 303 43.30 26.27 -12.85
CA THR A 303 44.32 26.33 -11.81
C THR A 303 45.50 25.42 -12.22
N GLY A 304 46.48 25.98 -12.91
CA GLY A 304 47.71 25.29 -13.26
C GLY A 304 48.91 26.23 -13.19
N PRO A 305 50.15 25.73 -13.11
CA PRO A 305 51.38 26.52 -12.94
C PRO A 305 51.73 27.47 -14.12
N LEU A 306 50.89 27.56 -15.13
CA LEU A 306 51.10 28.39 -16.32
C LEU A 306 50.30 29.72 -16.35
N VAL A 307 49.63 30.11 -15.28
CA VAL A 307 48.80 31.33 -15.28
C VAL A 307 49.42 32.43 -14.44
N ASP A 308 50.66 32.80 -14.73
CA ASP A 308 51.23 34.05 -14.29
C ASP A 308 51.23 35.14 -15.37
N LYS A 309 50.50 34.98 -16.47
CA LYS A 309 50.25 36.05 -17.41
C LYS A 309 48.89 36.69 -17.15
N LYS A 310 48.89 37.83 -16.47
CA LYS A 310 47.76 38.72 -16.26
C LYS A 310 47.06 39.03 -17.60
N ILE A 311 46.03 38.30 -17.96
CA ILE A 311 45.08 38.72 -18.98
C ILE A 311 44.09 39.66 -18.28
N LYS A 312 44.36 40.96 -18.42
CA LYS A 312 43.39 42.01 -18.08
C LYS A 312 42.28 42.00 -19.11
N ILE A 313 41.21 41.28 -18.85
CA ILE A 313 39.97 41.45 -19.60
C ILE A 313 39.34 42.76 -19.15
N LYS A 314 39.37 43.75 -19.99
CA LYS A 314 38.57 44.98 -19.83
C LYS A 314 37.11 44.57 -20.00
N ALA A 315 36.37 44.56 -18.91
CA ALA A 315 34.92 44.51 -18.97
C ALA A 315 34.46 45.84 -19.62
N LYS A 316 33.96 45.79 -20.86
CA LYS A 316 33.13 46.87 -21.42
C LYS A 316 31.81 46.85 -20.68
N LYS A 317 31.58 47.91 -19.92
CA LYS A 317 30.25 48.34 -19.52
C LYS A 317 29.57 48.94 -20.75
N GLU A 318 28.49 48.38 -21.18
CA GLU A 318 27.37 49.04 -21.83
C GLU A 318 26.08 48.41 -21.31
#